data_633907b8a117648bee5ab8f630d11056
#
_entry.id   633907b8a117648bee5ab8f630d11056
#
_cell.length_a   1.000
_cell.length_b   1.000
_cell.length_c   1.000
_cell.angle_alpha   90.00
_cell.angle_beta   90.00
_cell.angle_gamma   90.00
#
_symmetry.space_group_name_H-M   'P 1'
#
loop_
_entity.id
_entity.type
_entity.pdbx_description
1 polymer ?
#
loop_
_entity_poly.entity_id
_entity_poly.type
_entity_poly.pdbx_seq_one_letter_code
_entity_poly.pdbx_strand_id
1 'polypeptide(L)'
;VILRCLTLTLTLALMLCTFSVRAASPVDIYQFDTPQQQQRYKALTDEFRCPKCLNTNIAGSDAPIAQDLRRTVHRLVVSEGYTDQQVRDFLQARYGDFVLYNPPLTGRTWLIWLMPVALGVIGLVVLFGLLLRARKRGVVSLDAEDQSRLQAILEKD
;
A
#
# COMPACT_ATOMS: atom_id res chain seq x y z
N VAL A 1 8.34 28.15 -30.90
CA VAL A 1 7.41 27.32 -30.14
C VAL A 1 7.76 25.85 -30.30
N ILE A 2 7.92 25.35 -31.52
CA ILE A 2 8.21 23.93 -31.83
C ILE A 2 9.52 23.46 -31.16
N LEU A 3 10.60 24.25 -31.23
CA LEU A 3 11.89 23.91 -30.64
C LEU A 3 11.81 23.80 -29.09
N ARG A 4 11.02 24.68 -28.44
CA ARG A 4 10.79 24.64 -26.98
C ARG A 4 9.94 23.43 -26.56
N CYS A 5 8.96 23.04 -27.35
CA CYS A 5 8.19 21.81 -27.10
C CYS A 5 9.07 20.56 -27.26
N LEU A 6 9.95 20.54 -28.25
CA LEU A 6 10.87 19.42 -28.50
C LEU A 6 11.89 19.25 -27.36
N THR A 7 12.42 20.35 -26.83
CA THR A 7 13.36 20.31 -25.68
C THR A 7 12.65 19.87 -24.41
N LEU A 8 11.41 20.31 -24.16
CA LEU A 8 10.62 19.88 -23.00
C LEU A 8 10.26 18.38 -23.05
N THR A 9 9.88 17.87 -24.21
CA THR A 9 9.58 16.44 -24.35
C THR A 9 10.84 15.58 -24.22
N LEU A 10 11.98 16.03 -24.72
CA LEU A 10 13.25 15.33 -24.60
C LEU A 10 13.76 15.30 -23.15
N THR A 11 13.63 16.42 -22.41
CA THR A 11 14.02 16.46 -20.99
C THR A 11 13.09 15.62 -20.13
N LEU A 12 11.79 15.59 -20.41
CA LEU A 12 10.83 14.72 -19.71
C LEU A 12 11.10 13.24 -19.97
N ALA A 13 11.43 12.87 -21.21
CA ALA A 13 11.80 11.51 -21.57
C ALA A 13 13.11 11.07 -20.90
N LEU A 14 14.10 11.96 -20.79
CA LEU A 14 15.37 11.68 -20.09
C LEU A 14 15.15 11.50 -18.60
N MET A 15 14.27 12.29 -17.96
CA MET A 15 13.91 12.14 -16.55
C MET A 15 13.17 10.81 -16.27
N LEU A 16 12.34 10.35 -17.17
CA LEU A 16 11.63 9.05 -17.02
C LEU A 16 12.58 7.84 -17.16
N CYS A 17 13.66 7.94 -17.91
CA CYS A 17 14.65 6.86 -18.06
C CYS A 17 15.53 6.63 -16.81
N THR A 18 15.63 7.58 -15.89
CA THR A 18 16.51 7.48 -14.71
C THR A 18 15.89 6.69 -13.54
N PHE A 19 14.61 6.29 -13.61
CA PHE A 19 13.90 5.62 -12.50
C PHE A 19 14.06 4.10 -12.44
N SER A 20 14.89 3.49 -13.29
CA SER A 20 15.08 2.02 -13.29
C SER A 20 16.29 1.57 -12.46
N VAL A 21 16.56 2.18 -11.30
CA VAL A 21 17.52 1.62 -10.34
C VAL A 21 16.85 0.46 -9.60
N ARG A 22 17.04 -0.75 -10.10
CA ARG A 22 16.76 -1.95 -9.33
C ARG A 22 17.78 -2.04 -8.20
N ALA A 23 17.35 -1.79 -6.98
CA ALA A 23 18.13 -2.13 -5.81
C ALA A 23 18.40 -3.65 -5.85
N ALA A 24 19.69 -4.03 -5.92
CA ALA A 24 20.08 -5.42 -5.78
C ALA A 24 19.68 -5.87 -4.37
N SER A 25 18.89 -6.92 -4.27
CA SER A 25 18.61 -7.56 -2.98
C SER A 25 19.90 -8.15 -2.42
N PRO A 26 20.10 -8.15 -1.10
CA PRO A 26 21.27 -8.79 -0.48
C PRO A 26 21.35 -10.24 -0.90
N VAL A 27 22.50 -10.63 -1.44
CA VAL A 27 22.72 -12.00 -1.92
C VAL A 27 23.25 -12.84 -0.76
N ASP A 28 22.34 -13.42 0.01
CA ASP A 28 22.72 -14.53 0.88
C ASP A 28 22.83 -15.79 0.02
N ILE A 29 24.01 -16.42 0.00
CA ILE A 29 24.25 -17.64 -0.76
C ILE A 29 23.77 -18.81 0.09
N TYR A 30 22.53 -19.24 -0.14
CA TYR A 30 21.97 -20.45 0.45
C TYR A 30 21.97 -21.59 -0.57
N GLN A 31 22.26 -22.82 -0.08
CA GLN A 31 22.17 -24.03 -0.90
C GLN A 31 20.79 -24.65 -0.72
N PHE A 32 20.19 -25.11 -1.81
CA PHE A 32 18.90 -25.76 -1.84
C PHE A 32 19.02 -27.10 -2.58
N ASP A 33 18.39 -28.14 -2.05
CA ASP A 33 18.39 -29.46 -2.67
C ASP A 33 17.52 -29.51 -3.92
N THR A 34 16.46 -28.66 -3.97
CA THR A 34 15.52 -28.63 -5.08
C THR A 34 15.14 -27.19 -5.47
N PRO A 35 14.82 -26.93 -6.76
CA PRO A 35 14.30 -25.64 -7.19
C PRO A 35 13.00 -25.24 -6.47
N GLN A 36 12.19 -26.20 -6.05
CA GLN A 36 10.96 -25.93 -5.29
C GLN A 36 11.25 -25.38 -3.90
N GLN A 37 12.26 -25.91 -3.19
CA GLN A 37 12.69 -25.35 -1.90
C GLN A 37 13.17 -23.90 -2.07
N GLN A 38 13.90 -23.60 -3.12
CA GLN A 38 14.36 -22.25 -3.42
C GLN A 38 13.16 -21.29 -3.68
N GLN A 39 12.18 -21.72 -4.46
CA GLN A 39 10.97 -20.92 -4.71
C GLN A 39 10.17 -20.68 -3.44
N ARG A 40 9.97 -21.69 -2.60
CA ARG A 40 9.29 -21.58 -1.32
C ARG A 40 10.03 -20.63 -0.38
N TYR A 41 11.34 -20.80 -0.25
CA TYR A 41 12.17 -19.90 0.54
C TYR A 41 12.03 -18.44 0.10
N LYS A 42 12.11 -18.18 -1.21
CA LYS A 42 11.96 -16.84 -1.77
C LYS A 42 10.57 -16.27 -1.46
N ALA A 43 9.51 -17.01 -1.70
CA ALA A 43 8.14 -16.59 -1.42
C ALA A 43 7.94 -16.24 0.06
N LEU A 44 8.44 -17.09 0.97
CA LEU A 44 8.34 -16.88 2.41
C LEU A 44 9.15 -15.66 2.87
N THR A 45 10.38 -15.48 2.36
CA THR A 45 11.20 -14.32 2.74
C THR A 45 10.64 -12.98 2.22
N ASP A 46 9.92 -13.00 1.10
CA ASP A 46 9.18 -11.84 0.58
C ASP A 46 7.91 -11.56 1.40
N GLU A 47 7.28 -12.58 1.98
CA GLU A 47 6.06 -12.48 2.77
C GLU A 47 6.31 -11.93 4.18
N PHE A 48 7.48 -12.20 4.78
CA PHE A 48 7.76 -11.80 6.16
C PHE A 48 8.31 -10.37 6.25
N ARG A 49 7.74 -9.58 7.16
CA ARG A 49 8.26 -8.26 7.53
C ARG A 49 9.52 -8.38 8.38
N CYS A 50 10.45 -7.48 8.17
CA CYS A 50 11.57 -7.30 9.08
C CYS A 50 11.10 -6.50 10.32
N PRO A 51 11.15 -7.07 11.55
CA PRO A 51 10.58 -6.44 12.74
C PRO A 51 11.24 -5.13 13.17
N LYS A 52 12.50 -4.91 12.77
CA LYS A 52 13.30 -3.72 13.14
C LYS A 52 13.67 -2.86 11.93
N CYS A 53 13.11 -3.15 10.76
CA CYS A 53 13.39 -2.38 9.54
C CYS A 53 12.22 -1.45 9.21
N LEU A 54 12.49 -0.36 8.48
CA LEU A 54 11.45 0.57 8.05
C LEU A 54 10.68 -0.04 6.87
N ASN A 55 9.56 -0.72 7.18
CA ASN A 55 8.54 -1.18 6.22
C ASN A 55 9.08 -2.01 5.04
N THR A 56 10.08 -2.85 5.27
CA THR A 56 10.62 -3.77 4.26
C THR A 56 10.47 -5.23 4.68
N ASN A 57 10.49 -6.15 3.72
CA ASN A 57 10.51 -7.58 3.97
C ASN A 57 11.93 -8.04 4.37
N ILE A 58 12.03 -9.29 4.86
CA ILE A 58 13.33 -9.84 5.24
C ILE A 58 14.22 -10.15 4.03
N ALA A 59 13.66 -10.32 2.84
CA ALA A 59 14.43 -10.52 1.62
C ALA A 59 15.14 -9.24 1.17
N GLY A 60 14.52 -8.08 1.37
CA GLY A 60 15.02 -6.77 0.91
C GLY A 60 15.82 -5.98 1.95
N SER A 61 16.20 -6.57 3.08
CA SER A 61 16.91 -5.88 4.15
C SER A 61 18.26 -6.52 4.47
N ASP A 62 19.30 -5.67 4.59
CA ASP A 62 20.65 -6.06 5.04
C ASP A 62 20.82 -6.00 6.56
N ALA A 63 19.79 -5.64 7.31
CA ALA A 63 19.85 -5.58 8.76
C ALA A 63 20.19 -6.97 9.34
N PRO A 64 21.02 -7.04 10.41
CA PRO A 64 21.40 -8.31 11.02
C PRO A 64 20.22 -9.20 11.41
N ILE A 65 19.14 -8.60 11.89
CA ILE A 65 17.91 -9.32 12.24
C ILE A 65 17.22 -9.93 11.01
N ALA A 66 17.25 -9.26 9.85
CA ALA A 66 16.71 -9.80 8.61
C ALA A 66 17.53 -10.99 8.10
N GLN A 67 18.86 -10.90 8.21
CA GLN A 67 19.76 -12.00 7.87
C GLN A 67 19.53 -13.21 8.78
N ASP A 68 19.34 -13.01 10.08
CA ASP A 68 19.02 -14.07 11.04
C ASP A 68 17.68 -14.75 10.73
N LEU A 69 16.68 -13.96 10.37
CA LEU A 69 15.37 -14.46 9.97
C LEU A 69 15.47 -15.28 8.67
N ARG A 70 16.21 -14.80 7.66
CA ARG A 70 16.44 -15.56 6.42
C ARG A 70 17.15 -16.89 6.68
N ARG A 71 18.18 -16.92 7.53
CA ARG A 71 18.83 -18.17 7.95
C ARG A 71 17.85 -19.11 8.66
N THR A 72 16.98 -18.56 9.49
CA THR A 72 15.97 -19.36 10.18
C THR A 72 14.97 -19.96 9.19
N VAL A 73 14.43 -19.17 8.26
CA VAL A 73 13.51 -19.67 7.22
C VAL A 73 14.19 -20.73 6.36
N HIS A 74 15.45 -20.54 5.95
CA HIS A 74 16.20 -21.53 5.19
C HIS A 74 16.31 -22.85 5.95
N ARG A 75 16.70 -22.81 7.22
CA ARG A 75 16.82 -24.00 8.07
C ARG A 75 15.48 -24.73 8.20
N LEU A 76 14.38 -24.00 8.46
CA LEU A 76 13.05 -24.59 8.59
C LEU A 76 12.57 -25.27 7.29
N VAL A 77 12.84 -24.64 6.14
CA VAL A 77 12.41 -25.15 4.83
C VAL A 77 13.27 -26.33 4.36
N VAL A 78 14.59 -26.22 4.50
CA VAL A 78 15.54 -27.19 3.93
C VAL A 78 15.88 -28.29 4.92
N SER A 79 16.30 -27.92 6.14
CA SER A 79 16.80 -28.91 7.11
C SER A 79 15.69 -29.60 7.90
N GLU A 80 14.64 -28.87 8.26
CA GLU A 80 13.56 -29.38 9.09
C GLU A 80 12.32 -29.81 8.28
N GLY A 81 12.27 -29.45 6.98
CA GLY A 81 11.19 -29.88 6.08
C GLY A 81 9.83 -29.31 6.41
N TYR A 82 9.75 -28.16 7.10
CA TYR A 82 8.50 -27.53 7.49
C TYR A 82 7.66 -27.15 6.27
N THR A 83 6.34 -27.25 6.43
CA THR A 83 5.40 -26.66 5.48
C THR A 83 5.39 -25.14 5.60
N ASP A 84 4.93 -24.44 4.57
CA ASP A 84 4.87 -22.98 4.57
C ASP A 84 4.03 -22.44 5.74
N GLN A 85 2.95 -23.15 6.09
CA GLN A 85 2.11 -22.77 7.24
C GLN A 85 2.86 -22.94 8.57
N GLN A 86 3.60 -24.02 8.74
CA GLN A 86 4.43 -24.24 9.95
C GLN A 86 5.52 -23.17 10.11
N VAL A 87 6.10 -22.72 8.99
CA VAL A 87 7.08 -21.60 9.01
C VAL A 87 6.41 -20.30 9.45
N ARG A 88 5.19 -20.01 8.93
CA ARG A 88 4.40 -18.84 9.36
C ARG A 88 4.09 -18.90 10.84
N ASP A 89 3.57 -20.02 11.31
CA ASP A 89 3.19 -20.23 12.71
C ASP A 89 4.40 -20.08 13.64
N PHE A 90 5.55 -20.61 13.24
CA PHE A 90 6.80 -20.51 14.00
C PHE A 90 7.25 -19.05 14.17
N LEU A 91 7.27 -18.30 13.06
CA LEU A 91 7.70 -16.90 13.10
C LEU A 91 6.67 -16.01 13.80
N GLN A 92 5.37 -16.26 13.60
CA GLN A 92 4.29 -15.54 14.26
C GLN A 92 4.29 -15.78 15.78
N ALA A 93 4.52 -17.00 16.24
CA ALA A 93 4.64 -17.31 17.67
C ALA A 93 5.79 -16.56 18.34
N ARG A 94 6.88 -16.28 17.63
CA ARG A 94 8.09 -15.66 18.16
C ARG A 94 8.11 -14.13 18.02
N TYR A 95 7.57 -13.60 16.93
CA TYR A 95 7.64 -12.18 16.58
C TYR A 95 6.27 -11.49 16.56
N GLY A 96 5.18 -12.24 16.76
CA GLY A 96 3.81 -11.74 16.75
C GLY A 96 3.23 -11.59 15.34
N ASP A 97 1.96 -11.16 15.27
CA ASP A 97 1.20 -11.03 14.02
C ASP A 97 1.81 -10.00 13.05
N PHE A 98 2.62 -9.08 13.57
CA PHE A 98 3.26 -8.02 12.80
C PHE A 98 4.32 -8.54 11.81
N VAL A 99 4.83 -9.77 12.01
CA VAL A 99 5.80 -10.40 11.11
C VAL A 99 5.21 -10.73 9.73
N LEU A 100 3.88 -10.76 9.62
CA LEU A 100 3.17 -11.03 8.36
C LEU A 100 2.65 -9.73 7.75
N TYR A 101 2.82 -9.55 6.42
CA TYR A 101 2.16 -8.46 5.70
C TYR A 101 0.64 -8.63 5.64
N ASN A 102 0.19 -9.89 5.54
CA ASN A 102 -1.22 -10.26 5.57
C ASN A 102 -1.55 -10.99 6.87
N PRO A 103 -1.83 -10.25 7.96
CA PRO A 103 -2.18 -10.88 9.21
C PRO A 103 -3.49 -11.67 9.05
N PRO A 104 -3.57 -12.90 9.61
CA PRO A 104 -4.78 -13.70 9.54
C PRO A 104 -5.94 -13.00 10.26
N LEU A 105 -7.18 -13.28 9.81
CA LEU A 105 -8.40 -12.82 10.47
C LEU A 105 -8.55 -13.54 11.82
N THR A 106 -8.07 -12.91 12.86
CA THR A 106 -8.17 -13.39 14.24
C THR A 106 -8.92 -12.38 15.12
N GLY A 107 -9.29 -12.77 16.33
CA GLY A 107 -9.90 -11.84 17.29
C GLY A 107 -9.07 -10.61 17.65
N ARG A 108 -7.77 -10.60 17.31
CA ARG A 108 -6.88 -9.44 17.49
C ARG A 108 -6.79 -8.53 16.28
N THR A 109 -6.96 -9.10 15.07
CA THR A 109 -6.73 -8.40 13.79
C THR A 109 -8.01 -7.98 13.07
N TRP A 110 -9.20 -8.39 13.57
CA TRP A 110 -10.48 -8.07 12.94
C TRP A 110 -10.72 -6.56 12.76
N LEU A 111 -10.24 -5.75 13.71
CA LEU A 111 -10.35 -4.29 13.64
C LEU A 111 -9.62 -3.70 12.43
N ILE A 112 -8.47 -4.27 12.06
CA ILE A 112 -7.67 -3.81 10.91
C ILE A 112 -8.48 -3.97 9.61
N TRP A 113 -9.28 -5.03 9.52
CA TRP A 113 -10.07 -5.35 8.33
C TRP A 113 -11.44 -4.67 8.32
N LEU A 114 -12.09 -4.53 9.48
CA LEU A 114 -13.41 -3.92 9.60
C LEU A 114 -13.40 -2.39 9.64
N MET A 115 -12.34 -1.78 10.18
CA MET A 115 -12.26 -0.33 10.31
C MET A 115 -12.38 0.41 8.96
N PRO A 116 -11.63 0.05 7.89
CA PRO A 116 -11.79 0.74 6.61
C PRO A 116 -13.19 0.58 6.02
N VAL A 117 -13.82 -0.57 6.20
CA VAL A 117 -15.19 -0.82 5.74
C VAL A 117 -16.19 0.05 6.52
N ALA A 118 -16.07 0.09 7.84
CA ALA A 118 -16.92 0.93 8.69
C ALA A 118 -16.77 2.42 8.34
N LEU A 119 -15.55 2.90 8.18
CA LEU A 119 -15.29 4.28 7.76
C LEU A 119 -15.86 4.57 6.38
N GLY A 120 -15.75 3.64 5.44
CA GLY A 120 -16.34 3.75 4.10
C GLY A 120 -17.86 3.87 4.16
N VAL A 121 -18.52 3.04 4.95
CA VAL A 121 -19.98 3.09 5.15
C VAL A 121 -20.41 4.42 5.79
N ILE A 122 -19.73 4.85 6.85
CA ILE A 122 -20.01 6.14 7.50
C ILE A 122 -19.84 7.29 6.51
N GLY A 123 -18.75 7.31 5.73
CA GLY A 123 -18.50 8.30 4.70
C GLY A 123 -19.61 8.35 3.64
N LEU A 124 -20.08 7.20 3.18
CA LEU A 124 -21.20 7.10 2.24
C LEU A 124 -22.51 7.62 2.83
N VAL A 125 -22.81 7.27 4.07
CA VAL A 125 -24.04 7.78 4.76
C VAL A 125 -24.00 9.28 4.91
N VAL A 126 -22.86 9.85 5.33
CA VAL A 126 -22.67 11.30 5.45
C VAL A 126 -22.81 11.97 4.08
N LEU A 127 -22.12 11.45 3.06
CA LEU A 127 -22.20 11.99 1.70
C LEU A 127 -23.64 12.00 1.19
N PHE A 128 -24.34 10.87 1.33
CA PHE A 128 -25.73 10.75 0.92
C PHE A 128 -26.64 11.72 1.67
N GLY A 129 -26.43 11.86 2.99
CA GLY A 129 -27.15 12.86 3.80
C GLY A 129 -26.92 14.29 3.36
N LEU A 130 -25.67 14.65 3.01
CA LEU A 130 -25.33 15.97 2.48
C LEU A 130 -25.95 16.21 1.11
N LEU A 131 -25.93 15.23 0.22
CA LEU A 131 -26.55 15.33 -1.11
C LEU A 131 -28.07 15.50 -1.01
N LEU A 132 -28.73 14.75 -0.10
CA LEU A 132 -30.17 14.92 0.14
C LEU A 132 -30.50 16.31 0.70
N ARG A 133 -29.66 16.83 1.62
CA ARG A 133 -29.83 18.18 2.15
C ARG A 133 -29.59 19.25 1.09
N ALA A 134 -28.58 19.07 0.23
CA ALA A 134 -28.29 19.98 -0.88
C ALA A 134 -29.47 20.01 -1.91
N ARG A 135 -30.07 18.86 -2.19
CA ARG A 135 -31.26 18.78 -3.04
C ARG A 135 -32.49 19.45 -2.43
N LYS A 136 -32.62 19.39 -1.08
CA LYS A 136 -33.74 20.07 -0.37
C LYS A 136 -33.52 21.58 -0.22
N ARG A 137 -32.29 22.07 -0.24
CA ARG A 137 -31.95 23.47 -0.39
C ARG A 137 -32.10 23.81 -1.88
N GLY A 138 -33.36 23.83 -2.34
CA GLY A 138 -33.68 24.22 -3.71
C GLY A 138 -32.96 25.51 -4.11
N VAL A 139 -32.76 25.67 -5.40
CA VAL A 139 -32.30 26.93 -6.01
C VAL A 139 -32.87 28.06 -5.19
N VAL A 140 -31.99 28.84 -4.54
CA VAL A 140 -32.41 30.11 -3.92
C VAL A 140 -33.08 30.88 -5.05
N SER A 141 -34.42 30.90 -5.04
CA SER A 141 -35.16 31.78 -5.94
C SER A 141 -34.66 33.17 -5.59
N LEU A 142 -33.95 33.80 -6.48
CA LEU A 142 -33.54 35.18 -6.37
C LEU A 142 -34.82 35.93 -6.03
N ASP A 143 -34.85 36.61 -4.88
CA ASP A 143 -35.96 37.40 -4.46
C ASP A 143 -36.21 38.49 -5.55
N ALA A 144 -37.42 38.91 -5.73
CA ALA A 144 -37.78 39.88 -6.78
C ALA A 144 -36.91 41.16 -6.69
N GLU A 145 -36.45 41.49 -5.47
CA GLU A 145 -35.54 42.62 -5.24
C GLU A 145 -34.10 42.33 -5.78
N ASP A 146 -33.58 41.13 -5.64
CA ASP A 146 -32.27 40.74 -6.18
C ASP A 146 -32.29 40.63 -7.71
N GLN A 147 -33.42 40.21 -8.30
CA GLN A 147 -33.61 40.20 -9.76
C GLN A 147 -33.62 41.61 -10.31
N SER A 148 -34.30 42.55 -9.63
CA SER A 148 -34.35 43.96 -10.08
C SER A 148 -32.99 44.66 -9.97
N ARG A 149 -32.19 44.32 -8.94
CA ARG A 149 -30.82 44.83 -8.78
C ARG A 149 -29.89 44.29 -9.87
N LEU A 150 -30.00 43.00 -10.20
CA LEU A 150 -29.27 42.38 -11.28
C LEU A 150 -29.59 43.01 -12.63
N GLN A 151 -30.88 43.27 -12.93
CA GLN A 151 -31.30 43.96 -14.15
C GLN A 151 -30.76 45.39 -14.21
N ALA A 152 -30.80 46.14 -13.11
CA ALA A 152 -30.28 47.51 -13.05
C ALA A 152 -28.74 47.58 -13.25
N ILE A 153 -28.00 46.53 -12.91
CA ILE A 153 -26.55 46.46 -13.16
C ILE A 153 -26.27 46.13 -14.62
N LEU A 154 -27.04 45.20 -15.22
CA LEU A 154 -26.88 44.81 -16.62
C LEU A 154 -27.29 45.88 -17.63
N GLU A 155 -28.17 46.82 -17.22
CA GLU A 155 -28.62 47.92 -18.08
C GLU A 155 -27.68 49.14 -18.04
N LYS A 156 -26.69 49.14 -17.13
CA LYS A 156 -25.74 50.25 -16.93
C LYS A 156 -24.43 50.10 -17.69
N ASP A 157 -24.17 48.93 -18.33
CA ASP A 157 -23.06 48.63 -19.21
C ASP A 157 -23.49 48.71 -20.69
#